data_8d6e8b359d51729a03424ff8d319ff66
#
_entry.id   8d6e8b359d51729a03424ff8d319ff66
#
_cell.length_a   1.000
_cell.length_b   1.000
_cell.length_c   1.000
_cell.angle_alpha   90.00
_cell.angle_beta   90.00
_cell.angle_gamma   90.00
#
_symmetry.space_group_name_H-M   'P 1'
#
loop_
_entity.id
_entity.type
_entity.pdbx_description
1 polymer ?
#
loop_
_entity_poly.entity_id
_entity_poly.type
_entity_poly.pdbx_seq_one_letter_code
_entity_poly.pdbx_strand_id
1 'polypeptide(L)'
;MATIEDVYEFLKHTAPTYMLATVDKKGNPKVRPFGTADLFEGRLYIQTGKKKEVYKQIVAHPEVEICAWKGADWWRIQGELVPDERIVAKKHMLDAYPGLRKMYDENDDNTIVLCFKHATATFTSLAGKPSETVSW
;
A
#
# COMPACT_ATOMS: atom_id res chain seq x y z
N MET A 1 8.70 11.81 16.73
CA MET A 1 7.67 10.76 16.66
C MET A 1 7.24 10.58 15.22
N ALA A 2 7.20 9.34 14.75
CA ALA A 2 6.83 9.07 13.36
C ALA A 2 5.33 9.31 13.12
N THR A 3 5.00 9.67 11.89
CA THR A 3 3.65 9.96 11.44
C THR A 3 3.31 9.13 10.20
N ILE A 4 2.05 9.14 9.80
CA ILE A 4 1.62 8.47 8.55
C ILE A 4 2.35 9.06 7.34
N GLU A 5 2.69 10.36 7.38
CA GLU A 5 3.47 11.02 6.33
C GLU A 5 4.88 10.40 6.21
N ASP A 6 5.50 10.05 7.32
CA ASP A 6 6.81 9.40 7.31
C ASP A 6 6.74 8.02 6.67
N VAL A 7 5.69 7.27 6.95
CA VAL A 7 5.43 5.97 6.32
C VAL A 7 5.22 6.13 4.82
N TYR A 8 4.39 7.09 4.42
CA TYR A 8 4.14 7.40 3.02
C TYR A 8 5.44 7.77 2.29
N GLU A 9 6.24 8.67 2.87
CA GLU A 9 7.50 9.11 2.25
C GLU A 9 8.46 7.93 2.05
N PHE A 10 8.51 7.02 3.00
CA PHE A 10 9.35 5.84 2.88
C PHE A 10 8.88 4.94 1.71
N LEU A 11 7.58 4.68 1.61
CA LEU A 11 7.01 3.87 0.53
C LEU A 11 7.12 4.54 -0.83
N LYS A 12 7.04 5.86 -0.88
CA LYS A 12 7.05 6.62 -2.14
C LYS A 12 8.46 6.84 -2.67
N HIS A 13 9.37 7.23 -1.79
CA HIS A 13 10.69 7.75 -2.20
C HIS A 13 11.87 6.89 -1.74
N THR A 14 11.81 6.30 -0.56
CA THR A 14 12.96 5.56 0.00
C THR A 14 12.99 4.12 -0.48
N ALA A 15 11.87 3.42 -0.42
CA ALA A 15 11.72 2.03 -0.87
C ALA A 15 10.52 1.93 -1.81
N PRO A 16 10.63 2.45 -3.05
CA PRO A 16 9.49 2.57 -3.96
C PRO A 16 8.96 1.24 -4.49
N THR A 17 9.72 0.17 -4.34
CA THR A 17 9.22 -1.19 -4.53
C THR A 17 9.19 -1.87 -3.18
N TYR A 18 8.02 -2.29 -2.75
CA TYR A 18 7.82 -2.97 -1.48
C TYR A 18 7.10 -4.29 -1.71
N MET A 19 7.06 -5.17 -0.71
CA MET A 19 6.37 -6.45 -0.78
C MET A 19 5.04 -6.36 -0.07
N LEU A 20 3.98 -6.84 -0.75
CA LEU A 20 2.64 -6.93 -0.20
C LEU A 20 2.26 -8.40 -0.03
N ALA A 21 1.93 -8.78 1.20
CA ALA A 21 1.47 -10.12 1.53
C ALA A 21 -0.05 -10.12 1.71
N THR A 22 -0.68 -11.10 1.08
CA THR A 22 -2.13 -11.36 1.16
C THR A 22 -2.36 -12.85 1.44
N VAL A 23 -3.62 -13.24 1.57
CA VAL A 23 -4.01 -14.63 1.83
C VAL A 23 -4.96 -15.09 0.71
N ASP A 24 -4.74 -16.28 0.19
CA ASP A 24 -5.62 -16.87 -0.82
C ASP A 24 -6.83 -17.57 -0.17
N LYS A 25 -7.70 -18.14 -1.00
CA LYS A 25 -8.93 -18.82 -0.55
C LYS A 25 -8.66 -20.00 0.41
N LYS A 26 -7.48 -20.60 0.30
CA LYS A 26 -7.09 -21.76 1.12
C LYS A 26 -6.38 -21.36 2.40
N GLY A 27 -6.21 -20.06 2.64
CA GLY A 27 -5.46 -19.55 3.78
C GLY A 27 -3.96 -19.53 3.59
N ASN A 28 -3.47 -19.74 2.36
CA ASN A 28 -2.04 -19.71 2.09
C ASN A 28 -1.57 -18.26 1.92
N PRO A 29 -0.43 -17.89 2.51
CA PRO A 29 0.14 -16.56 2.29
C PRO A 29 0.65 -16.43 0.84
N LYS A 30 0.44 -15.26 0.27
CA LYS A 30 0.91 -14.89 -1.06
C LYS A 30 1.63 -13.55 -0.96
N VAL A 31 2.74 -13.40 -1.68
CA VAL A 31 3.53 -12.16 -1.64
C VAL A 31 3.93 -11.77 -3.05
N ARG A 32 3.94 -10.47 -3.34
CA ARG A 32 4.39 -9.90 -4.61
C ARG A 32 4.87 -8.48 -4.42
N PRO A 33 5.70 -7.96 -5.34
CA PRO A 33 6.10 -6.57 -5.29
C PRO A 33 4.96 -5.65 -5.69
N PHE A 34 4.89 -4.48 -5.02
CA PHE A 34 4.03 -3.36 -5.34
C PHE A 34 4.88 -2.09 -5.43
N GLY A 35 4.38 -1.09 -6.15
CA GLY A 35 5.16 0.12 -6.41
C GLY A 35 4.40 1.44 -6.29
N THR A 36 3.21 1.46 -5.68
CA THR A 36 2.45 2.69 -5.53
C THR A 36 2.20 3.02 -4.06
N ALA A 37 2.25 4.30 -3.76
CA ALA A 37 1.83 4.84 -2.46
C ALA A 37 1.35 6.26 -2.69
N ASP A 38 0.19 6.60 -2.14
CA ASP A 38 -0.39 7.91 -2.26
C ASP A 38 -0.97 8.33 -0.92
N LEU A 39 -0.87 9.61 -0.62
CA LEU A 39 -1.47 10.19 0.57
C LEU A 39 -2.62 11.08 0.12
N PHE A 40 -3.84 10.65 0.40
CA PHE A 40 -5.05 11.33 -0.05
C PHE A 40 -6.04 11.43 1.11
N GLU A 41 -6.51 12.65 1.38
CA GLU A 41 -7.39 12.94 2.50
C GLU A 41 -6.82 12.45 3.85
N GLY A 42 -5.50 12.55 4.01
CA GLY A 42 -4.81 12.13 5.22
C GLY A 42 -4.67 10.62 5.41
N ARG A 43 -4.97 9.83 4.37
CA ARG A 43 -4.92 8.37 4.42
C ARG A 43 -3.95 7.81 3.40
N LEU A 44 -3.42 6.63 3.70
CA LEU A 44 -2.47 5.93 2.84
C LEU A 44 -3.21 5.01 1.88
N TYR A 45 -2.92 5.15 0.59
CA TYR A 45 -3.53 4.38 -0.50
C TYR A 45 -2.47 3.66 -1.31
N ILE A 46 -2.85 2.51 -1.85
CA ILE A 46 -2.10 1.80 -2.89
C ILE A 46 -3.05 1.50 -4.06
N GLN A 47 -2.50 1.18 -5.23
CA GLN A 47 -3.29 0.99 -6.46
C GLN A 47 -3.05 -0.39 -7.04
N THR A 48 -4.09 -0.99 -7.61
CA THR A 48 -4.00 -2.21 -8.40
C THR A 48 -5.10 -2.24 -9.47
N GLY A 49 -5.22 -3.34 -10.20
CA GLY A 49 -6.31 -3.60 -11.13
C GLY A 49 -7.25 -4.66 -10.58
N LYS A 50 -8.55 -4.43 -10.75
CA LYS A 50 -9.59 -5.37 -10.25
C LYS A 50 -9.51 -6.76 -10.89
N LYS A 51 -8.89 -6.87 -12.07
CA LYS A 51 -8.74 -8.15 -12.78
C LYS A 51 -7.63 -9.02 -12.19
N LYS A 52 -6.79 -8.47 -11.32
CA LYS A 52 -5.66 -9.20 -10.72
C LYS A 52 -6.10 -10.07 -9.55
N GLU A 53 -5.44 -11.21 -9.37
CA GLU A 53 -5.70 -12.12 -8.24
C GLU A 53 -5.50 -11.44 -6.89
N VAL A 54 -4.54 -10.53 -6.78
CA VAL A 54 -4.28 -9.80 -5.53
C VAL A 54 -5.52 -9.02 -5.08
N TYR A 55 -6.24 -8.38 -6.00
CA TYR A 55 -7.47 -7.67 -5.66
C TYR A 55 -8.55 -8.62 -5.14
N LYS A 56 -8.73 -9.76 -5.79
CA LYS A 56 -9.70 -10.78 -5.38
C LYS A 56 -9.37 -11.31 -3.98
N GLN A 57 -8.10 -11.50 -3.69
CA GLN A 57 -7.64 -11.94 -2.37
C GLN A 57 -7.94 -10.88 -1.30
N ILE A 58 -7.66 -9.61 -1.59
CA ILE A 58 -7.93 -8.50 -0.67
C ILE A 58 -9.42 -8.35 -0.38
N VAL A 59 -10.27 -8.47 -1.40
CA VAL A 59 -11.74 -8.38 -1.21
C VAL A 59 -12.24 -9.50 -0.30
N ALA A 60 -11.70 -10.71 -0.44
CA ALA A 60 -12.10 -11.86 0.38
C ALA A 60 -11.48 -11.81 1.78
N HIS A 61 -10.25 -11.33 1.90
CA HIS A 61 -9.49 -11.23 3.16
C HIS A 61 -8.76 -9.89 3.18
N PRO A 62 -9.37 -8.84 3.76
CA PRO A 62 -8.81 -7.48 3.70
C PRO A 62 -7.54 -7.27 4.52
N GLU A 63 -7.25 -8.15 5.49
CA GLU A 63 -6.03 -8.06 6.30
C GLU A 63 -4.82 -8.40 5.47
N VAL A 64 -3.86 -7.47 5.43
CA VAL A 64 -2.63 -7.59 4.64
C VAL A 64 -1.44 -7.12 5.45
N GLU A 65 -0.25 -7.38 4.93
CA GLU A 65 0.97 -6.81 5.48
C GLU A 65 1.89 -6.36 4.36
N ILE A 66 2.49 -5.19 4.55
CA ILE A 66 3.54 -4.66 3.69
C ILE A 66 4.87 -4.74 4.42
N CYS A 67 5.94 -5.06 3.67
CA CYS A 67 7.31 -4.88 4.12
C CYS A 67 8.06 -4.04 3.09
N ALA A 68 8.55 -2.88 3.51
CA ALA A 68 9.32 -1.95 2.68
C ALA A 68 10.68 -1.72 3.34
N TRP A 69 11.77 -1.92 2.60
CA TRP A 69 13.11 -1.83 3.20
C TRP A 69 14.07 -1.05 2.30
N LYS A 70 15.06 -0.44 2.97
CA LYS A 70 16.21 0.20 2.36
C LYS A 70 17.41 -0.01 3.25
N GLY A 71 18.42 -0.75 2.76
CA GLY A 71 19.59 -1.07 3.56
C GLY A 71 19.21 -1.86 4.81
N ALA A 72 19.54 -1.31 5.98
CA ALA A 72 19.28 -1.95 7.27
C ALA A 72 17.93 -1.53 7.90
N ASP A 73 17.16 -0.69 7.22
CA ASP A 73 15.94 -0.09 7.75
C ASP A 73 14.72 -0.65 7.04
N TRP A 74 13.63 -0.90 7.77
CA TRP A 74 12.37 -1.27 7.13
C TRP A 74 11.16 -0.84 7.94
N TRP A 75 10.06 -0.61 7.21
CA TRP A 75 8.72 -0.48 7.76
C TRP A 75 7.91 -1.73 7.47
N ARG A 76 7.19 -2.22 8.47
CA ARG A 76 6.12 -3.21 8.28
C ARG A 76 4.81 -2.52 8.57
N ILE A 77 3.84 -2.71 7.69
CA ILE A 77 2.51 -2.11 7.83
C ILE A 77 1.50 -3.24 7.80
N GLN A 78 0.80 -3.44 8.91
CA GLN A 78 -0.23 -4.44 9.05
C GLN A 78 -1.58 -3.73 9.18
N GLY A 79 -2.58 -4.15 8.42
CA GLY A 79 -3.89 -3.53 8.48
C GLY A 79 -4.83 -4.08 7.43
N GLU A 80 -5.95 -3.38 7.24
CA GLU A 80 -6.95 -3.74 6.25
C GLU A 80 -6.84 -2.83 5.04
N LEU A 81 -6.95 -3.42 3.83
CA LEU A 81 -7.08 -2.65 2.59
C LEU A 81 -8.54 -2.63 2.16
N VAL A 82 -9.09 -1.43 2.07
CA VAL A 82 -10.50 -1.20 1.74
C VAL A 82 -10.60 -0.49 0.40
N PRO A 83 -11.30 -1.08 -0.60
CA PRO A 83 -11.45 -0.43 -1.90
C PRO A 83 -12.16 0.92 -1.79
N ASP A 84 -11.66 1.91 -2.53
CA ASP A 84 -12.29 3.21 -2.68
C ASP A 84 -12.60 3.42 -4.16
N GLU A 85 -13.88 3.38 -4.49
CA GLU A 85 -14.35 3.46 -5.88
C GLU A 85 -14.50 4.88 -6.39
N ARG A 86 -14.25 5.88 -5.55
CA ARG A 86 -14.42 7.28 -5.95
C ARG A 86 -13.44 7.65 -7.06
N ILE A 87 -13.95 8.29 -8.11
CA ILE A 87 -13.13 8.74 -9.24
C ILE A 87 -12.05 9.71 -8.76
N VAL A 88 -12.37 10.60 -7.81
CA VAL A 88 -11.39 11.57 -7.28
C VAL A 88 -10.18 10.88 -6.63
N ALA A 89 -10.41 9.76 -5.93
CA ALA A 89 -9.33 9.01 -5.30
C ALA A 89 -8.46 8.31 -6.36
N LYS A 90 -9.08 7.69 -7.35
CA LYS A 90 -8.38 7.05 -8.48
C LYS A 90 -7.57 8.07 -9.27
N LYS A 91 -8.16 9.21 -9.58
CA LYS A 91 -7.49 10.29 -10.31
C LYS A 91 -6.28 10.81 -9.54
N HIS A 92 -6.41 11.01 -8.24
CA HIS A 92 -5.31 11.50 -7.41
C HIS A 92 -4.09 10.56 -7.49
N MET A 93 -4.33 9.26 -7.40
CA MET A 93 -3.29 8.24 -7.54
C MET A 93 -2.65 8.28 -8.94
N LEU A 94 -3.45 8.31 -9.99
CA LEU A 94 -2.93 8.30 -11.37
C LEU A 94 -2.19 9.59 -11.71
N ASP A 95 -2.59 10.72 -11.14
CA ASP A 95 -1.85 11.98 -11.28
C ASP A 95 -0.49 11.91 -10.57
N ALA A 96 -0.40 11.18 -9.46
CA ALA A 96 0.85 10.96 -8.74
C ALA A 96 1.79 9.98 -9.47
N TYR A 97 1.24 9.10 -10.31
CA TYR A 97 1.97 8.11 -11.10
C TYR A 97 1.52 8.16 -12.55
N PRO A 98 1.89 9.22 -13.30
CA PRO A 98 1.38 9.42 -14.67
C PRO A 98 1.70 8.24 -15.62
N GLY A 99 2.78 7.50 -15.38
CA GLY A 99 3.12 6.33 -16.18
C GLY A 99 2.07 5.22 -16.12
N LEU A 100 1.26 5.16 -15.07
CA LEU A 100 0.18 4.19 -14.98
C LEU A 100 -0.95 4.46 -15.96
N ARG A 101 -1.06 5.68 -16.49
CA ARG A 101 -2.10 6.03 -17.46
C ARG A 101 -1.94 5.31 -18.81
N LYS A 102 -0.82 4.65 -19.04
CA LYS A 102 -0.65 3.76 -20.19
C LYS A 102 -1.48 2.48 -20.08
N MET A 103 -1.87 2.10 -18.86
CA MET A 103 -2.60 0.85 -18.58
C MET A 103 -3.93 1.09 -17.89
N TYR A 104 -4.10 2.23 -17.22
CA TYR A 104 -5.26 2.53 -16.38
C TYR A 104 -5.79 3.93 -16.65
N ASP A 105 -7.09 4.09 -16.41
CA ASP A 105 -7.77 5.38 -16.42
C ASP A 105 -8.76 5.41 -15.25
N GLU A 106 -9.00 6.59 -14.66
CA GLU A 106 -9.93 6.72 -13.54
C GLU A 106 -11.37 6.35 -13.88
N ASN A 107 -11.71 6.33 -15.18
CA ASN A 107 -13.04 5.96 -15.69
C ASN A 107 -13.09 4.53 -16.23
N ASP A 108 -12.00 3.77 -16.21
CA ASP A 108 -12.03 2.38 -16.63
C ASP A 108 -12.71 1.52 -15.53
N ASP A 109 -13.07 0.28 -15.86
CA ASP A 109 -13.69 -0.65 -14.91
C ASP A 109 -12.64 -1.51 -14.19
N ASN A 110 -11.37 -1.14 -14.26
CA ASN A 110 -10.28 -1.97 -13.78
C ASN A 110 -9.47 -1.32 -12.67
N THR A 111 -9.08 -0.04 -12.81
CA THR A 111 -8.25 0.60 -11.77
C THR A 111 -9.00 0.71 -10.46
N ILE A 112 -8.30 0.42 -9.38
CA ILE A 112 -8.85 0.54 -8.03
C ILE A 112 -7.75 1.05 -7.09
N VAL A 113 -8.12 1.95 -6.21
CA VAL A 113 -7.27 2.38 -5.10
C VAL A 113 -7.81 1.79 -3.81
N LEU A 114 -6.88 1.40 -2.94
CA LEU A 114 -7.18 0.68 -1.70
C LEU A 114 -6.62 1.49 -0.54
N CYS A 115 -7.50 1.81 0.39
CA CYS A 115 -7.17 2.61 1.56
C CYS A 115 -6.77 1.71 2.74
N PHE A 116 -5.63 1.99 3.37
CA PHE A 116 -5.26 1.32 4.61
C PHE A 116 -6.09 1.85 5.77
N LYS A 117 -6.76 0.93 6.45
CA LYS A 117 -7.55 1.22 7.66
C LYS A 117 -7.16 0.27 8.78
N HIS A 118 -7.35 0.69 10.02
CA HIS A 118 -7.02 -0.09 11.21
C HIS A 118 -5.59 -0.63 11.12
N ALA A 119 -4.67 0.26 10.76
CA ALA A 119 -3.30 -0.10 10.43
C ALA A 119 -2.33 0.24 11.55
N THR A 120 -1.29 -0.58 11.66
CA THR A 120 -0.14 -0.34 12.52
C THR A 120 1.12 -0.49 11.68
N ALA A 121 1.93 0.55 11.64
CA ALA A 121 3.23 0.55 10.98
C ALA A 121 4.33 0.55 12.04
N THR A 122 5.30 -0.33 11.87
CA THR A 122 6.44 -0.48 12.80
C THR A 122 7.75 -0.31 12.03
N PHE A 123 8.59 0.60 12.49
CA PHE A 123 9.92 0.83 11.94
C PHE A 123 10.95 0.05 12.74
N THR A 124 11.84 -0.65 12.04
CA THR A 124 12.95 -1.38 12.62
C THR A 124 14.23 -1.06 11.85
N SER A 125 15.34 -0.97 12.58
CA SER A 125 16.65 -0.72 11.98
C SER A 125 17.70 -1.65 12.60
N LEU A 126 18.51 -2.30 11.75
CA LEU A 126 19.67 -3.06 12.19
C LEU A 126 20.91 -2.16 12.35
N ALA A 127 20.79 -0.88 12.01
CA ALA A 127 21.87 0.11 12.14
C ALA A 127 21.79 0.93 13.44
N GLY A 128 20.97 0.50 14.39
CA GLY A 128 20.88 1.13 15.72
C GLY A 128 19.93 2.31 15.84
N LYS A 129 19.18 2.63 14.80
CA LYS A 129 18.14 3.67 14.90
C LYS A 129 17.01 3.19 15.80
N PRO A 130 16.35 4.09 16.58
CA PRO A 130 15.26 3.69 17.45
C PRO A 130 14.07 3.14 16.68
N SER A 131 13.41 2.15 17.27
CA SER A 131 12.12 1.63 16.75
C SER A 131 11.03 2.67 16.88
N GLU A 132 10.09 2.69 15.93
CA GLU A 132 8.96 3.60 15.94
C GLU A 132 7.69 2.84 15.56
N THR A 133 6.55 3.32 16.04
CA THR A 133 5.25 2.74 15.74
C THR A 133 4.25 3.85 15.43
N VAL A 134 3.46 3.68 14.38
CA VAL A 134 2.40 4.59 13.97
C VAL A 134 1.15 3.76 13.77
N SER A 135 0.02 4.22 14.30
CA SER A 135 -1.29 3.56 14.11
C SER A 135 -2.31 4.56 13.60
N TRP A 136 -3.22 4.11 12.75
CA TRP A 136 -4.31 4.94 12.23
C TRP A 136 -5.53 4.13 11.84
#